data_920e4b1b380f305ed6550b1bdfb80ad4
#
_entry.id   920e4b1b380f305ed6550b1bdfb80ad4
#
_cell.length_a   1.000
_cell.length_b   1.000
_cell.length_c   1.000
_cell.angle_alpha   90.00
_cell.angle_beta   90.00
_cell.angle_gamma   90.00
#
_symmetry.space_group_name_H-M   'P 1'
#
loop_
_entity.id
_entity.type
_entity.pdbx_description
1 polymer ?
#
loop_
_entity_poly.entity_id
_entity_poly.type
_entity_poly.pdbx_seq_one_letter_code
_entity_poly.pdbx_strand_id
1 'polypeptide(L)'
;MRHVDPKSLVHQPSGTVHLVLEDFGVLGRAYRETDEARSDAPTVIEKILRGEYSAPAQVIAFNVEKGWARDVSAQIARALVAKTGIDGMPEHVRRFVERHLVCLAY
;
A
#
# COMPACT_ATOMS: atom_id res chain seq x y z
N MET A 1 25.58 8.55 -0.10
CA MET A 1 24.52 9.36 0.44
C MET A 1 23.16 8.89 -0.02
N ARG A 2 22.22 8.98 0.85
CA ARG A 2 20.90 8.55 0.54
C ARG A 2 20.16 9.58 -0.28
N HIS A 3 19.58 9.14 -1.34
CA HIS A 3 18.75 9.99 -2.16
C HIS A 3 17.29 9.75 -1.81
N VAL A 4 16.56 10.81 -1.53
CA VAL A 4 15.14 10.72 -1.28
C VAL A 4 14.41 11.17 -2.53
N ASP A 5 13.59 10.29 -3.07
CA ASP A 5 12.82 10.60 -4.26
C ASP A 5 11.67 11.52 -3.86
N PRO A 6 11.65 12.76 -4.34
CA PRO A 6 10.57 13.68 -3.98
C PRO A 6 9.22 13.26 -4.53
N LYS A 7 9.19 12.33 -5.45
CA LYS A 7 7.94 11.81 -5.97
C LYS A 7 7.37 10.71 -5.10
N SER A 8 8.13 10.23 -4.14
CA SER A 8 7.63 9.20 -3.24
C SER A 8 6.56 9.81 -2.37
N LEU A 9 5.36 9.20 -2.37
CA LEU A 9 4.24 9.71 -1.60
C LEU A 9 4.27 9.21 -0.16
N VAL A 10 5.03 8.15 0.09
CA VAL A 10 5.22 7.63 1.43
C VAL A 10 6.71 7.64 1.71
N HIS A 11 7.11 8.58 2.54
CA HIS A 11 8.52 8.73 2.87
C HIS A 11 8.91 7.69 3.91
N GLN A 12 9.87 6.85 3.57
CA GLN A 12 10.27 5.75 4.44
C GLN A 12 11.77 5.81 4.74
N PRO A 13 12.16 5.58 5.99
CA PRO A 13 13.58 5.43 6.28
C PRO A 13 14.11 4.13 5.70
N SER A 14 15.43 4.07 5.59
CA SER A 14 16.10 2.88 5.11
C SER A 14 15.75 1.69 6.01
N GLY A 15 15.54 0.53 5.39
CA GLY A 15 15.20 -0.66 6.14
C GLY A 15 13.71 -0.84 6.40
N THR A 16 12.88 0.02 5.83
CA THR A 16 11.44 -0.12 5.98
C THR A 16 10.91 -1.13 4.99
N VAL A 17 10.08 -2.03 5.48
CA VAL A 17 9.49 -3.12 4.72
C VAL A 17 7.98 -2.99 4.77
N HIS A 18 7.32 -3.39 3.70
CA HIS A 18 5.86 -3.34 3.63
C HIS A 18 5.30 -4.74 3.51
N LEU A 19 4.25 -4.99 4.26
CA LEU A 19 3.47 -6.22 4.13
C LEU A 19 2.06 -5.86 3.69
N VAL A 20 1.54 -6.63 2.76
CA VAL A 20 0.16 -6.46 2.30
C VAL A 20 -0.67 -7.56 2.91
N LEU A 21 -1.69 -7.17 3.65
CA LEU A 21 -2.65 -8.10 4.22
C LEU A 21 -3.80 -8.27 3.24
N GLU A 22 -4.05 -9.50 2.83
CA GLU A 22 -5.15 -9.79 1.92
C GLU A 22 -6.30 -10.40 2.70
N ASP A 23 -7.50 -10.02 2.33
CA ASP A 23 -8.72 -10.50 2.97
C ASP A 23 -9.45 -11.43 2.01
N PHE A 24 -9.44 -12.72 2.32
CA PHE A 24 -10.07 -13.73 1.48
C PHE A 24 -11.48 -14.09 1.94
N GLY A 25 -12.08 -13.23 2.75
CA GLY A 25 -13.44 -13.44 3.20
C GLY A 25 -13.55 -14.64 4.13
N VAL A 26 -14.38 -15.60 3.75
CA VAL A 26 -14.58 -16.78 4.60
C VAL A 26 -13.33 -17.60 4.79
N LEU A 27 -12.34 -17.44 3.91
CA LEU A 27 -11.07 -18.14 4.05
C LEU A 27 -10.12 -17.45 5.01
N GLY A 28 -10.49 -16.24 5.47
CA GLY A 28 -9.69 -15.53 6.43
C GLY A 28 -8.75 -14.53 5.79
N ARG A 29 -7.80 -14.08 6.56
CA ARG A 29 -6.83 -13.07 6.13
C ARG A 29 -5.44 -13.66 6.13
N ALA A 30 -4.60 -13.13 5.25
CA ALA A 30 -3.22 -13.57 5.17
C ALA A 30 -2.35 -12.41 4.77
N TYR A 31 -1.13 -12.37 5.31
CA TYR A 31 -0.14 -11.41 4.89
C TYR A 31 0.54 -11.91 3.64
N ARG A 32 0.71 -11.02 2.70
CA ARG A 32 1.48 -11.26 1.50
C ARG A 32 2.81 -10.57 1.67
N GLU A 33 3.87 -11.36 1.78
CA GLU A 33 5.20 -10.80 1.91
C GLU A 33 5.68 -10.33 0.56
N THR A 34 6.16 -9.10 0.48
CA THR A 34 6.69 -8.59 -0.77
C THR A 34 8.15 -8.99 -0.88
N ASP A 35 8.66 -8.99 -2.12
CA ASP A 35 10.08 -9.19 -2.37
C ASP A 35 10.87 -8.12 -1.60
N GLU A 36 11.84 -8.57 -0.81
CA GLU A 36 12.59 -7.66 0.05
C GLU A 36 13.27 -6.53 -0.75
N ALA A 37 13.78 -6.85 -1.92
CA ALA A 37 14.44 -5.86 -2.74
C ALA A 37 13.45 -4.84 -3.31
N ARG A 38 12.15 -5.14 -3.24
CA ARG A 38 11.12 -4.32 -3.85
C ARG A 38 9.98 -4.01 -2.91
N SER A 39 10.22 -4.09 -1.61
CA SER A 39 9.16 -3.91 -0.63
C SER A 39 9.03 -2.46 -0.19
N ASP A 40 9.30 -1.53 -1.07
CA ASP A 40 9.09 -0.11 -0.79
C ASP A 40 7.67 0.29 -1.22
N ALA A 41 7.26 1.48 -0.79
CA ALA A 41 5.93 1.95 -1.07
C ALA A 41 5.62 2.07 -2.57
N PRO A 42 6.51 2.64 -3.39
CA PRO A 42 6.21 2.71 -4.82
C PRO A 42 5.99 1.35 -5.45
N THR A 43 6.75 0.33 -5.03
CA THR A 43 6.60 -1.01 -5.58
C THR A 43 5.25 -1.60 -5.19
N VAL A 44 4.84 -1.42 -3.93
CA VAL A 44 3.55 -1.92 -3.47
C VAL A 44 2.42 -1.24 -4.26
N ILE A 45 2.53 0.07 -4.46
CA ILE A 45 1.53 0.81 -5.22
C ILE A 45 1.41 0.23 -6.64
N GLU A 46 2.53 -0.01 -7.30
CA GLU A 46 2.51 -0.58 -8.64
C GLU A 46 1.88 -1.96 -8.68
N LYS A 47 2.19 -2.78 -7.69
CA LYS A 47 1.64 -4.13 -7.64
C LYS A 47 0.13 -4.11 -7.43
N ILE A 48 -0.35 -3.19 -6.59
CA ILE A 48 -1.80 -3.03 -6.42
C ILE A 48 -2.45 -2.60 -7.73
N LEU A 49 -1.83 -1.64 -8.42
CA LEU A 49 -2.37 -1.16 -9.68
C LEU A 49 -2.46 -2.26 -10.73
N ARG A 50 -1.48 -3.15 -10.75
CA ARG A 50 -1.45 -4.24 -11.72
C ARG A 50 -2.35 -5.41 -11.33
N GLY A 51 -2.94 -5.35 -10.15
CA GLY A 51 -3.83 -6.42 -9.71
C GLY A 51 -3.09 -7.67 -9.25
N GLU A 52 -1.86 -7.52 -8.78
CA GLU A 52 -1.07 -8.66 -8.34
C GLU A 52 -1.54 -9.22 -7.00
N TYR A 53 -2.31 -8.43 -6.25
CA TYR A 53 -2.92 -8.90 -5.02
C TYR A 53 -4.39 -9.14 -5.29
N SER A 54 -4.90 -10.28 -4.85
CA SER A 54 -6.29 -10.65 -5.13
C SER A 54 -7.29 -9.78 -4.38
N ALA A 55 -7.01 -9.51 -3.12
CA ALA A 55 -7.94 -8.75 -2.29
C ALA A 55 -7.19 -7.96 -1.23
N PRO A 56 -6.41 -6.95 -1.65
CA PRO A 56 -5.62 -6.20 -0.68
C PRO A 56 -6.53 -5.47 0.28
N ALA A 57 -6.29 -5.66 1.57
CA ALA A 57 -7.11 -5.05 2.61
C ALA A 57 -6.35 -3.97 3.37
N GLN A 58 -5.08 -4.20 3.68
CA GLN A 58 -4.28 -3.28 4.46
C GLN A 58 -2.84 -3.35 4.01
N VAL A 59 -2.11 -2.27 4.21
CA VAL A 59 -0.65 -2.24 3.99
C VAL A 59 -0.02 -1.78 5.28
N ILE A 60 0.88 -2.58 5.82
CA ILE A 60 1.59 -2.29 7.06
C ILE A 60 3.05 -2.03 6.72
N ALA A 61 3.56 -0.88 7.12
CA ALA A 61 4.98 -0.59 7.01
C ALA A 61 5.63 -0.83 8.35
N PHE A 62 6.81 -1.43 8.34
CA PHE A 62 7.52 -1.61 9.59
C PHE A 62 9.02 -1.51 9.36
N ASN A 63 9.74 -1.18 10.43
CA ASN A 63 11.18 -1.06 10.40
C ASN A 63 11.73 -1.79 11.62
N VAL A 64 12.41 -2.90 11.36
CA VAL A 64 12.91 -3.75 12.44
C VAL A 64 13.99 -3.03 13.24
N GLU A 65 14.87 -2.31 12.54
CA GLU A 65 15.96 -1.61 13.23
C GLU A 65 15.47 -0.50 14.13
N LYS A 66 14.46 0.23 13.68
CA LYS A 66 13.91 1.35 14.45
C LYS A 66 12.82 0.93 15.40
N GLY A 67 12.33 -0.29 15.25
CA GLY A 67 11.35 -0.84 16.19
C GLY A 67 9.94 -0.27 16.08
N TRP A 68 9.49 0.07 14.87
CA TRP A 68 8.12 0.56 14.72
C TRP A 68 7.39 -0.18 13.60
N ALA A 69 6.08 -0.16 13.71
CA ALA A 69 5.18 -0.66 12.67
C ALA A 69 3.96 0.23 12.64
N ARG A 70 3.41 0.46 11.46
CA ARG A 70 2.22 1.30 11.33
C ARG A 70 1.44 0.94 10.10
N ASP A 71 0.14 1.16 10.16
CA ASP A 71 -0.75 0.98 9.03
C ASP A 71 -0.63 2.19 8.13
N VAL A 72 -0.20 1.98 6.89
CA VAL A 72 -0.05 3.06 5.92
C VAL A 72 -1.07 2.94 4.80
N SER A 73 -2.13 2.18 5.03
CA SER A 73 -3.14 1.92 3.99
C SER A 73 -3.74 3.20 3.41
N ALA A 74 -4.06 4.16 4.27
CA ALA A 74 -4.64 5.41 3.77
C ALA A 74 -3.67 6.18 2.90
N GLN A 75 -2.39 6.17 3.26
CA GLN A 75 -1.36 6.84 2.46
C GLN A 75 -1.21 6.16 1.11
N ILE A 76 -1.23 4.83 1.10
CA ILE A 76 -1.17 4.08 -0.16
C ILE A 76 -2.41 4.37 -0.99
N ALA A 77 -3.57 4.43 -0.38
CA ALA A 77 -4.81 4.73 -1.10
C ALA A 77 -4.75 6.11 -1.75
N ARG A 78 -4.25 7.11 -1.04
CA ARG A 78 -4.10 8.44 -1.63
C ARG A 78 -3.14 8.43 -2.81
N ALA A 79 -2.08 7.65 -2.71
CA ALA A 79 -1.12 7.53 -3.80
C ALA A 79 -1.77 6.89 -5.02
N LEU A 80 -2.63 5.91 -4.81
CA LEU A 80 -3.34 5.27 -5.91
C LEU A 80 -4.27 6.25 -6.61
N VAL A 81 -4.99 7.05 -5.84
CA VAL A 81 -5.86 8.09 -6.43
C VAL A 81 -5.03 9.07 -7.24
N ALA A 82 -3.88 9.46 -6.73
CA ALA A 82 -3.02 10.41 -7.44
C ALA A 82 -2.53 9.85 -8.76
N LYS A 83 -2.30 8.54 -8.83
CA LYS A 83 -1.80 7.92 -10.05
C LYS A 83 -2.89 7.65 -11.09
N THR A 84 -4.07 7.26 -10.64
CA THR A 84 -5.12 6.82 -11.57
C THR A 84 -6.16 7.89 -11.84
N GLY A 85 -6.38 8.80 -10.89
CA GLY A 85 -7.53 9.66 -10.93
C GLY A 85 -8.78 8.88 -10.55
N ILE A 86 -9.82 9.61 -10.16
CA ILE A 86 -11.03 8.95 -9.69
C ILE A 86 -11.76 8.23 -10.81
N ASP A 87 -11.80 8.85 -11.99
CA ASP A 87 -12.57 8.31 -13.09
C ASP A 87 -11.90 7.14 -13.79
N GLY A 88 -10.59 7.07 -13.73
CA GLY A 88 -9.85 6.01 -14.41
C GLY A 88 -9.46 4.85 -13.54
N MET A 89 -10.05 4.75 -12.38
CA MET A 89 -9.62 3.77 -11.39
C MET A 89 -10.23 2.39 -11.66
N PRO A 90 -9.40 1.35 -11.79
CA PRO A 90 -9.92 0.00 -11.92
C PRO A 90 -10.70 -0.42 -10.68
N GLU A 91 -11.59 -1.38 -10.84
CA GLU A 91 -12.46 -1.81 -9.75
C GLU A 91 -11.67 -2.34 -8.55
N HIS A 92 -10.63 -3.13 -8.80
CA HIS A 92 -9.87 -3.70 -7.68
C HIS A 92 -9.14 -2.61 -6.89
N VAL A 93 -8.73 -1.54 -7.57
CA VAL A 93 -8.10 -0.41 -6.90
C VAL A 93 -9.15 0.39 -6.14
N ARG A 94 -10.32 0.59 -6.76
CA ARG A 94 -11.40 1.35 -6.15
C ARG A 94 -11.83 0.73 -4.81
N ARG A 95 -11.89 -0.59 -4.73
CA ARG A 95 -12.29 -1.25 -3.49
C ARG A 95 -11.32 -0.93 -2.35
N PHE A 96 -10.03 -0.98 -2.65
CA PHE A 96 -9.03 -0.66 -1.64
C PHE A 96 -9.13 0.80 -1.22
N VAL A 97 -9.25 1.69 -2.20
CA VAL A 97 -9.33 3.13 -1.94
C VAL A 97 -10.57 3.46 -1.11
N GLU A 98 -11.70 2.90 -1.48
CA GLU A 98 -12.93 3.19 -0.75
C GLU A 98 -12.87 2.70 0.69
N ARG A 99 -12.23 1.57 0.90
CA ARG A 99 -12.09 1.05 2.25
C ARG A 99 -11.33 2.01 3.16
N HIS A 100 -10.34 2.70 2.62
CA HIS A 100 -9.45 3.50 3.46
C HIS A 100 -9.68 5.00 3.37
N LEU A 101 -10.39 5.46 2.37
CA LEU A 101 -10.61 6.89 2.18
C LEU A 101 -12.07 7.30 2.22
N VAL A 102 -12.98 6.36 2.42
CA VAL A 102 -14.40 6.68 2.36
C VAL A 102 -14.79 7.74 3.38
N CYS A 103 -14.14 7.73 4.54
CA CYS A 103 -14.46 8.71 5.58
C CYS A 103 -14.05 10.12 5.18
N LEU A 104 -13.21 10.27 4.19
CA LEU A 104 -12.80 11.57 3.72
C LEU A 104 -13.78 12.18 2.72
N ALA A 105 -14.74 11.39 2.27
CA ALA A 105 -15.74 11.86 1.34
C ALA A 105 -16.85 12.65 2.03
N TYR A 106 -16.87 12.63 3.35
CA TYR A 106 -17.91 13.32 4.13
C TYR A 106 -17.36 14.56 4.85
#